data_13d1f00cd8fd4fdba4f334a85dd6d669
#
_entry.id   13d1f00cd8fd4fdba4f334a85dd6d669
#
_cell.length_a   1.000
_cell.length_b   1.000
_cell.length_c   1.000
_cell.angle_alpha   90.00
_cell.angle_beta   90.00
_cell.angle_gamma   90.00
#
_symmetry.space_group_name_H-M   'P 1'
#
loop_
_entity.id
_entity.type
_entity.pdbx_description
1 polymer ?
#
loop_
_entity_poly.entity_id
_entity_poly.type
_entity_poly.pdbx_seq_one_letter_code
_entity_poly.pdbx_strand_id
1 'polypeptide(L)'
;MKNLLLAVLLFCTNTAVAQGTIEDYRRAYSSGEKFSANKVFYSNVNPEWIDETHHFWYVRNTPEGRLYVLVDADHKNRKDLFDHKLMATALSEASGRKIESTSLYLDRLSVNKKLDTLRFVFNNHRWMYAINTNQLTDEGTLPAPHKQRH
;
A
#
# COMPACT_ATOMS: atom_id res chain seq x y z
N MET A 1 -39.28 53.83 -23.94
CA MET A 1 -39.65 52.57 -23.23
C MET A 1 -39.49 51.32 -24.08
N LYS A 2 -39.87 51.35 -25.41
CA LYS A 2 -39.68 50.14 -26.28
C LYS A 2 -38.23 49.69 -26.44
N ASN A 3 -37.27 50.60 -26.50
CA ASN A 3 -35.85 50.27 -26.69
C ASN A 3 -35.19 49.73 -25.41
N LEU A 4 -35.72 50.06 -24.24
CA LEU A 4 -35.23 49.53 -22.96
C LEU A 4 -35.67 48.08 -22.77
N LEU A 5 -36.85 47.70 -23.21
CA LEU A 5 -37.37 46.33 -23.16
C LEU A 5 -36.58 45.39 -24.10
N LEU A 6 -36.19 45.88 -25.27
CA LEU A 6 -35.38 45.13 -26.23
C LEU A 6 -33.96 44.87 -25.70
N ALA A 7 -33.37 45.85 -25.00
CA ALA A 7 -32.03 45.70 -24.37
C ALA A 7 -32.03 44.66 -23.24
N VAL A 8 -33.09 44.60 -22.44
CA VAL A 8 -33.25 43.61 -21.37
C VAL A 8 -33.44 42.18 -21.94
N LEU A 9 -34.16 42.04 -23.04
CA LEU A 9 -34.36 40.75 -23.70
C LEU A 9 -33.05 40.19 -24.29
N LEU A 10 -32.16 41.04 -24.81
CA LEU A 10 -30.86 40.63 -25.35
C LEU A 10 -29.86 40.20 -24.26
N PHE A 11 -30.04 40.68 -23.02
CA PHE A 11 -29.12 40.33 -21.91
C PHE A 11 -29.43 38.96 -21.27
N CYS A 12 -30.63 38.42 -21.45
CA CYS A 12 -31.05 37.14 -20.89
C CYS A 12 -30.62 35.91 -21.69
N THR A 13 -30.02 36.06 -22.90
CA THR A 13 -29.70 34.91 -23.77
C THR A 13 -28.30 34.36 -23.60
N ASN A 14 -27.45 34.94 -22.73
CA ASN A 14 -26.04 34.50 -22.58
C ASN A 14 -25.76 33.58 -21.38
N THR A 15 -26.76 33.06 -20.67
CA THR A 15 -26.53 32.25 -19.46
C THR A 15 -26.66 30.72 -19.65
N ALA A 16 -26.80 30.24 -20.90
CA ALA A 16 -27.14 28.84 -21.16
C ALA A 16 -25.93 27.91 -21.59
N VAL A 17 -24.68 28.33 -21.44
CA VAL A 17 -23.54 27.55 -21.98
C VAL A 17 -22.66 26.96 -20.89
N ALA A 18 -23.10 26.90 -19.64
CA ALA A 18 -22.27 26.41 -18.51
C ALA A 18 -22.67 25.00 -18.04
N GLN A 19 -23.35 24.19 -18.84
CA GLN A 19 -23.59 22.80 -18.50
C GLN A 19 -22.70 21.92 -19.37
N GLY A 20 -21.67 21.31 -18.73
CA GLY A 20 -20.81 20.33 -19.38
C GLY A 20 -21.64 19.21 -20.03
N THR A 21 -21.22 18.75 -21.17
CA THR A 21 -21.92 17.69 -21.92
C THR A 21 -21.76 16.34 -21.22
N ILE A 22 -22.62 15.38 -21.54
CA ILE A 22 -22.48 13.98 -21.08
C ILE A 22 -21.11 13.39 -21.51
N GLU A 23 -20.57 13.83 -22.66
CA GLU A 23 -19.25 13.47 -23.13
C GLU A 23 -18.15 14.01 -22.23
N ASP A 24 -18.28 15.21 -21.69
CA ASP A 24 -17.31 15.79 -20.75
C ASP A 24 -17.32 15.03 -19.42
N TYR A 25 -18.50 14.63 -18.94
CA TYR A 25 -18.65 13.76 -17.78
C TYR A 25 -18.04 12.37 -18.03
N ARG A 26 -18.28 11.73 -19.16
CA ARG A 26 -17.66 10.45 -19.52
C ARG A 26 -16.16 10.55 -19.62
N ARG A 27 -15.65 11.64 -20.20
CA ARG A 27 -14.20 11.89 -20.30
C ARG A 27 -13.58 12.10 -18.92
N ALA A 28 -14.24 12.84 -18.03
CA ALA A 28 -13.80 13.02 -16.66
C ALA A 28 -13.80 11.70 -15.88
N TYR A 29 -14.85 10.87 -16.00
CA TYR A 29 -14.92 9.55 -15.38
C TYR A 29 -13.87 8.59 -15.92
N SER A 30 -13.70 8.49 -17.23
CA SER A 30 -12.69 7.61 -17.84
C SER A 30 -11.25 8.06 -17.56
N SER A 31 -11.04 9.36 -17.35
CA SER A 31 -9.76 9.91 -16.90
C SER A 31 -9.53 9.60 -15.41
N GLY A 32 -10.57 9.67 -14.58
CA GLY A 32 -10.50 9.35 -13.16
C GLY A 32 -10.07 7.90 -12.89
N GLU A 33 -10.72 6.93 -13.54
CA GLU A 33 -10.36 5.51 -13.40
C GLU A 33 -8.96 5.19 -13.95
N LYS A 34 -8.57 5.75 -15.08
CA LYS A 34 -7.23 5.56 -15.67
C LYS A 34 -6.12 6.26 -14.88
N PHE A 35 -6.45 7.37 -14.21
CA PHE A 35 -5.47 8.13 -13.42
C PHE A 35 -5.31 7.59 -11.99
N SER A 36 -6.36 7.07 -11.37
CA SER A 36 -6.31 6.60 -9.98
C SER A 36 -5.83 5.16 -9.87
N ALA A 37 -6.11 4.28 -10.82
CA ALA A 37 -5.79 2.86 -10.70
C ALA A 37 -4.28 2.53 -10.65
N ASN A 38 -3.40 3.37 -11.23
CA ASN A 38 -1.97 3.08 -11.35
C ASN A 38 -1.02 4.23 -10.98
N LYS A 39 -1.49 5.34 -10.43
CA LYS A 39 -0.64 6.52 -10.18
C LYS A 39 -0.66 7.06 -8.75
N VAL A 40 -1.46 6.48 -7.88
CA VAL A 40 -1.45 6.87 -6.46
C VAL A 40 -0.52 5.92 -5.70
N PHE A 41 0.76 6.00 -6.02
CA PHE A 41 1.82 5.45 -5.21
C PHE A 41 2.04 6.42 -4.03
N TYR A 42 2.23 5.91 -2.83
CA TYR A 42 2.49 6.71 -1.62
C TYR A 42 1.28 7.37 -0.92
N SER A 43 0.05 7.10 -1.33
CA SER A 43 -1.13 7.78 -0.76
C SER A 43 -1.59 7.26 0.59
N ASN A 44 -1.14 6.08 0.99
CA ASN A 44 -1.54 5.48 2.26
C ASN A 44 -0.33 4.84 2.94
N VAL A 45 0.18 5.49 3.96
CA VAL A 45 1.22 4.96 4.85
C VAL A 45 0.55 4.63 6.17
N ASN A 46 0.45 3.33 6.48
CA ASN A 46 0.00 2.85 7.78
C ASN A 46 1.24 2.48 8.60
N PRO A 47 1.66 3.32 9.54
CA PRO A 47 2.81 3.02 10.38
C PRO A 47 2.44 2.00 11.45
N GLU A 48 3.25 0.97 11.59
CA GLU A 48 3.18 -0.02 12.66
C GLU A 48 4.30 0.25 13.67
N TRP A 49 3.93 0.74 14.84
CA TRP A 49 4.87 1.05 15.90
C TRP A 49 5.41 -0.22 16.56
N ILE A 50 6.71 -0.22 16.84
CA ILE A 50 7.37 -1.30 17.56
C ILE A 50 7.34 -0.96 19.04
N ASP A 51 6.62 -1.79 19.82
CA ASP A 51 6.32 -1.54 21.23
C ASP A 51 7.56 -1.16 22.06
N GLU A 52 7.39 -0.14 22.89
CA GLU A 52 8.39 0.41 23.80
C GLU A 52 9.66 0.93 23.08
N THR A 53 9.56 1.28 21.82
CA THR A 53 10.65 1.90 21.06
C THR A 53 10.17 3.15 20.34
N HIS A 54 11.11 3.96 19.84
CA HIS A 54 10.81 5.09 18.96
C HIS A 54 10.97 4.72 17.48
N HIS A 55 10.74 3.45 17.18
CA HIS A 55 10.79 2.91 15.83
C HIS A 55 9.41 2.50 15.35
N PHE A 56 9.18 2.66 14.06
CA PHE A 56 8.02 2.12 13.37
C PHE A 56 8.42 1.61 11.99
N TRP A 57 7.63 0.72 11.45
CA TRP A 57 7.79 0.28 10.07
C TRP A 57 6.50 0.50 9.28
N TYR A 58 6.62 0.54 7.98
CA TYR A 58 5.48 0.64 7.07
C TYR A 58 5.80 0.00 5.72
N VAL A 59 4.75 -0.30 4.97
CA VAL A 59 4.86 -0.79 3.60
C VAL A 59 4.74 0.38 2.64
N ARG A 60 5.74 0.54 1.77
CA ARG A 60 5.75 1.49 0.68
C ARG A 60 5.48 0.77 -0.63
N ASN A 61 4.38 1.10 -1.29
CA ASN A 61 4.10 0.62 -2.63
C ASN A 61 4.78 1.55 -3.65
N THR A 62 5.57 0.99 -4.54
CA THR A 62 6.25 1.69 -5.63
C THR A 62 5.83 1.10 -6.97
N PRO A 63 6.10 1.75 -8.12
CA PRO A 63 5.86 1.15 -9.42
C PRO A 63 6.58 -0.19 -9.63
N GLU A 64 7.74 -0.35 -8.98
CA GLU A 64 8.57 -1.55 -9.04
C GLU A 64 8.08 -2.64 -8.09
N GLY A 65 7.25 -2.29 -7.09
CA GLY A 65 6.70 -3.25 -6.14
C GLY A 65 6.63 -2.74 -4.71
N ARG A 66 6.67 -3.67 -3.78
CA ARG A 66 6.44 -3.45 -2.36
C ARG A 66 7.75 -3.45 -1.58
N LEU A 67 7.95 -2.42 -0.76
CA LEU A 67 9.12 -2.26 0.11
C LEU A 67 8.68 -2.13 1.58
N TYR A 68 9.38 -2.81 2.47
CA TYR A 68 9.20 -2.70 3.91
C TYR A 68 10.26 -1.76 4.47
N VAL A 69 9.83 -0.67 5.08
CA VAL A 69 10.71 0.43 5.52
C VAL A 69 10.65 0.56 7.03
N LEU A 70 11.82 0.58 7.68
CA LEU A 70 11.98 0.90 9.09
C LEU A 70 12.35 2.37 9.26
N VAL A 71 11.72 3.04 10.20
CA VAL A 71 11.99 4.43 10.58
C VAL A 71 12.43 4.49 12.02
N ASP A 72 13.53 5.18 12.26
CA ASP A 72 13.99 5.63 13.56
C ASP A 72 13.52 7.09 13.74
N ALA A 73 12.55 7.31 14.63
CA ALA A 73 11.94 8.62 14.82
C ALA A 73 12.88 9.58 15.55
N ASP A 74 13.73 9.09 16.44
CA ASP A 74 14.69 9.93 17.18
C ASP A 74 15.76 10.51 16.28
N HIS A 75 16.35 9.67 15.44
CA HIS A 75 17.43 10.08 14.54
C HIS A 75 16.93 10.54 13.17
N LYS A 76 15.60 10.57 12.95
CA LYS A 76 14.97 10.94 11.66
C LYS A 76 15.56 10.18 10.47
N ASN A 77 15.87 8.91 10.68
CA ASN A 77 16.48 8.03 9.70
C ASN A 77 15.48 6.96 9.23
N ARG A 78 15.62 6.55 7.97
CA ARG A 78 14.86 5.45 7.38
C ARG A 78 15.77 4.53 6.60
N LYS A 79 15.48 3.24 6.67
CA LYS A 79 16.20 2.19 5.93
C LYS A 79 15.23 1.06 5.59
N ASP A 80 15.66 0.15 4.76
CA ASP A 80 14.92 -1.09 4.54
C ASP A 80 14.84 -1.87 5.86
N LEU A 81 13.67 -2.44 6.15
CA LEU A 81 13.44 -3.22 7.37
C LEU A 81 14.31 -4.49 7.37
N PHE A 82 14.51 -5.07 6.19
CA PHE A 82 15.35 -6.23 5.93
C PHE A 82 15.81 -6.22 4.47
N ASP A 83 16.76 -7.09 4.11
CA ASP A 83 17.13 -7.29 2.72
C ASP A 83 16.05 -8.07 1.97
N HIS A 84 15.31 -7.38 1.09
CA HIS A 84 14.19 -7.95 0.35
C HIS A 84 14.60 -9.09 -0.59
N LYS A 85 15.82 -9.05 -1.14
CA LYS A 85 16.31 -10.09 -2.04
C LYS A 85 16.65 -11.35 -1.27
N LEU A 86 17.35 -11.23 -0.15
CA LEU A 86 17.69 -12.36 0.71
C LEU A 86 16.44 -13.01 1.30
N MET A 87 15.46 -12.20 1.74
CA MET A 87 14.17 -12.71 2.21
C MET A 87 13.44 -13.49 1.11
N ALA A 88 13.35 -12.93 -0.11
CA ALA A 88 12.72 -13.59 -1.24
C ALA A 88 13.41 -14.91 -1.60
N THR A 89 14.73 -14.95 -1.56
CA THR A 89 15.51 -16.17 -1.78
C THR A 89 15.19 -17.22 -0.71
N ALA A 90 15.25 -16.87 0.57
CA ALA A 90 14.97 -17.78 1.68
C ALA A 90 13.53 -18.35 1.60
N LEU A 91 12.54 -17.50 1.31
CA LEU A 91 11.15 -17.93 1.12
C LEU A 91 10.95 -18.79 -0.14
N SER A 92 11.70 -18.51 -1.21
CA SER A 92 11.66 -19.33 -2.44
C SER A 92 12.17 -20.74 -2.17
N GLU A 93 13.28 -20.85 -1.48
CA GLU A 93 13.87 -22.15 -1.07
C GLU A 93 12.93 -22.93 -0.15
N ALA A 94 12.38 -22.25 0.87
CA ALA A 94 11.49 -22.88 1.84
C ALA A 94 10.15 -23.32 1.24
N SER A 95 9.60 -22.55 0.28
CA SER A 95 8.28 -22.82 -0.32
C SER A 95 8.34 -23.64 -1.61
N GLY A 96 9.53 -23.83 -2.19
CA GLY A 96 9.71 -24.46 -3.50
C GLY A 96 9.13 -23.67 -4.67
N ARG A 97 8.88 -22.36 -4.50
CA ARG A 97 8.32 -21.46 -5.52
C ARG A 97 9.20 -20.25 -5.68
N LYS A 98 9.36 -19.78 -6.92
CA LYS A 98 10.06 -18.52 -7.17
C LYS A 98 9.25 -17.34 -6.62
N ILE A 99 9.85 -16.59 -5.69
CA ILE A 99 9.29 -15.38 -5.07
C ILE A 99 10.17 -14.20 -5.46
N GLU A 100 9.56 -13.18 -6.05
CA GLU A 100 10.25 -11.95 -6.42
C GLU A 100 10.33 -11.01 -5.21
N SER A 101 11.47 -10.36 -5.03
CA SER A 101 11.70 -9.42 -3.93
C SER A 101 10.74 -8.23 -3.89
N THR A 102 10.22 -7.86 -5.05
CA THR A 102 9.23 -6.78 -5.23
C THR A 102 7.78 -7.22 -4.96
N SER A 103 7.53 -8.53 -4.88
CA SER A 103 6.19 -9.11 -4.69
C SER A 103 6.02 -9.76 -3.31
N LEU A 104 6.86 -9.42 -2.36
CA LEU A 104 6.78 -9.94 -1.00
C LEU A 104 5.48 -9.49 -0.31
N TYR A 105 4.69 -10.45 0.15
CA TYR A 105 3.51 -10.24 0.97
C TYR A 105 3.65 -11.03 2.26
N LEU A 106 4.01 -10.35 3.34
CA LEU A 106 4.20 -10.92 4.66
C LEU A 106 2.99 -10.54 5.53
N ASP A 107 2.09 -11.50 5.74
CA ASP A 107 0.90 -11.28 6.57
C ASP A 107 1.27 -11.31 8.06
N ARG A 108 0.57 -10.51 8.87
CA ARG A 108 0.77 -10.41 10.33
C ARG A 108 2.24 -10.19 10.71
N LEU A 109 2.95 -9.37 9.92
CA LEU A 109 4.34 -9.05 10.19
C LEU A 109 4.47 -8.33 11.53
N SER A 110 5.36 -8.81 12.37
CA SER A 110 5.77 -8.18 13.62
C SER A 110 7.28 -8.12 13.73
N VAL A 111 7.79 -7.09 14.39
CA VAL A 111 9.21 -6.85 14.62
C VAL A 111 9.44 -6.84 16.12
N ASN A 112 10.48 -7.51 16.59
CA ASN A 112 10.81 -7.48 18.01
C ASN A 112 11.49 -6.14 18.41
N LYS A 113 11.51 -5.84 19.72
CA LYS A 113 12.10 -4.60 20.28
C LYS A 113 13.59 -4.41 19.94
N LYS A 114 14.33 -5.49 19.73
CA LYS A 114 15.74 -5.45 19.38
C LYS A 114 16.00 -5.18 17.89
N LEU A 115 14.94 -5.14 17.08
CA LEU A 115 15.01 -4.93 15.63
C LEU A 115 15.86 -5.97 14.89
N ASP A 116 15.96 -7.17 15.42
CA ASP A 116 16.77 -8.26 14.89
C ASP A 116 15.97 -9.48 14.42
N THR A 117 14.68 -9.54 14.77
CA THR A 117 13.81 -10.69 14.49
C THR A 117 12.46 -10.24 13.96
N LEU A 118 12.05 -10.85 12.87
CA LEU A 118 10.71 -10.71 12.29
C LEU A 118 9.91 -12.00 12.52
N ARG A 119 8.61 -11.86 12.77
CA ARG A 119 7.65 -12.96 12.68
C ARG A 119 6.53 -12.58 11.74
N PHE A 120 6.13 -13.50 10.89
CA PHE A 120 5.09 -13.27 9.90
C PHE A 120 4.42 -14.57 9.47
N VAL A 121 3.34 -14.45 8.74
CA VAL A 121 2.66 -15.57 8.10
C VAL A 121 2.89 -15.50 6.59
N PHE A 122 3.27 -16.63 6.02
CA PHE A 122 3.39 -16.81 4.58
C PHE A 122 3.00 -18.25 4.20
N ASN A 123 2.15 -18.41 3.19
CA ASN A 123 1.62 -19.72 2.75
C ASN A 123 1.03 -20.57 3.90
N ASN A 124 0.28 -19.96 4.81
CA ASN A 124 -0.34 -20.61 5.97
C ASN A 124 0.64 -21.20 7.00
N HIS A 125 1.93 -20.86 6.91
CA HIS A 125 2.94 -21.14 7.90
C HIS A 125 3.34 -19.89 8.65
N ARG A 126 3.69 -20.05 9.92
CA ARG A 126 4.35 -19.01 10.72
C ARG A 126 5.86 -19.14 10.50
N TRP A 127 6.47 -18.00 10.27
CA TRP A 127 7.90 -17.91 10.00
C TRP A 127 8.55 -16.94 10.97
N MET A 128 9.75 -17.28 11.39
CA MET A 128 10.66 -16.40 12.08
C MET A 128 11.86 -16.12 11.18
N TYR A 129 12.23 -14.87 11.04
CA TYR A 129 13.39 -14.46 10.25
C TYR A 129 14.34 -13.63 11.11
N ALA A 130 15.58 -14.09 11.23
CA ALA A 130 16.66 -13.40 11.92
C ALA A 130 17.34 -12.44 10.93
N ILE A 131 17.17 -11.13 11.12
CA ILE A 131 17.65 -10.09 10.19
C ILE A 131 19.17 -10.12 10.05
N ASN A 132 19.90 -10.31 11.16
CA ASN A 132 21.36 -10.26 11.19
C ASN A 132 22.03 -11.44 10.48
N THR A 133 21.39 -12.59 10.46
CA THR A 133 21.93 -13.82 9.87
C THR A 133 21.21 -14.24 8.59
N ASN A 134 20.13 -13.54 8.24
CA ASN A 134 19.23 -13.85 7.12
C ASN A 134 18.65 -15.28 7.18
N GLN A 135 18.53 -15.84 8.40
CA GLN A 135 18.00 -17.17 8.62
C GLN A 135 16.48 -17.14 8.74
N LEU A 136 15.83 -18.00 7.97
CA LEU A 136 14.39 -18.26 8.02
C LEU A 136 14.13 -19.59 8.74
N THR A 137 13.20 -19.56 9.70
CA THR A 137 12.80 -20.73 10.50
C THR A 137 11.31 -20.92 10.39
N ASP A 138 10.84 -22.12 10.08
CA ASP A 138 9.42 -22.48 10.08
C ASP A 138 8.97 -22.75 11.53
N GLU A 139 8.00 -21.98 12.02
CA GLU A 139 7.37 -22.15 13.35
C GLU A 139 6.07 -22.99 13.26
N GLY A 140 5.77 -23.57 12.12
CA GLY A 140 4.64 -24.47 11.89
C GLY A 140 3.43 -23.81 11.21
N THR A 141 2.45 -24.65 10.89
CA THR A 141 1.22 -24.24 10.20
C THR A 141 0.25 -23.53 11.14
N LEU A 142 -0.52 -22.61 10.59
CA LEU A 142 -1.66 -22.03 11.31
C LEU A 142 -2.75 -23.08 11.49
N PRO A 143 -3.41 -23.12 12.66
CA PRO A 143 -4.59 -23.96 12.83
C PRO A 143 -5.67 -23.57 11.83
N ALA A 144 -6.36 -24.58 11.28
CA ALA A 144 -7.48 -24.34 10.38
C ALA A 144 -8.54 -23.46 11.07
N PRO A 145 -9.15 -22.50 10.36
CA PRO A 145 -10.21 -21.69 10.93
C PRO A 145 -11.35 -22.63 11.40
N HIS A 146 -11.72 -22.51 12.67
CA HIS A 146 -12.88 -23.24 13.19
C HIS A 146 -14.12 -22.86 12.38
N LYS A 147 -14.65 -23.81 11.59
CA LYS A 147 -15.98 -23.69 11.01
C LYS A 147 -16.98 -23.61 12.17
N GLN A 148 -17.44 -22.43 12.50
CA GLN A 148 -18.65 -22.30 13.30
C GLN A 148 -19.80 -22.89 12.48
N ARG A 149 -20.31 -24.05 12.93
CA ARG A 149 -21.56 -24.57 12.44
C ARG A 149 -22.67 -23.74 13.06
N HIS A 150 -23.35 -22.97 12.25
CA HIS A 150 -24.64 -22.40 12.57
C HIS A 150 -25.71 -23.44 12.37
#